data_030ce74421beffac7359763fc06f0e50
#
_entry.id   030ce74421beffac7359763fc06f0e50
#
_cell.length_a   1.000
_cell.length_b   1.000
_cell.length_c   1.000
_cell.angle_alpha   90.00
_cell.angle_beta   90.00
_cell.angle_gamma   90.00
#
_symmetry.space_group_name_H-M   'P 1'
#
loop_
_entity.id
_entity.type
_entity.pdbx_description
1 polymer ?
#
loop_
_entity_poly.entity_id
_entity_poly.type
_entity_poly.pdbx_seq_one_letter_code
_entity_poly.pdbx_strand_id
1 'polypeptide(L)'
;DALAPFRVATPTHDTPILSYLQETGDKNFDIQLEVAIQPQGQAETVICHSNTKYLYWSAAQQLAHHTVNGCNSRIGDVYASGTISGKEKNTFGSMLELTWRGTQPLKMTDGTERKFLQDNDTVIMRGYAEKDGVRIGFGEVVGQVLPAL
;
A
#
# COMPACT_ATOMS: atom_id res chain seq x y z
N ASP A 1 18.12 -9.15 1.44
CA ASP A 1 19.17 -8.28 0.94
C ASP A 1 18.92 -7.65 -0.43
N ALA A 2 18.07 -8.24 -1.29
CA ALA A 2 17.71 -7.64 -2.59
C ALA A 2 17.14 -6.22 -2.47
N LEU A 3 16.43 -5.90 -1.41
CA LEU A 3 15.87 -4.57 -1.15
C LEU A 3 16.85 -3.57 -0.53
N ALA A 4 18.07 -3.98 -0.17
CA ALA A 4 19.04 -3.10 0.47
C ALA A 4 19.32 -1.79 -0.31
N PRO A 5 19.44 -1.79 -1.66
CA PRO A 5 19.67 -0.57 -2.44
C PRO A 5 18.51 0.44 -2.37
N PHE A 6 17.31 -0.01 -2.02
CA PHE A 6 16.08 0.79 -2.01
C PHE A 6 15.71 1.29 -0.61
N ARG A 7 16.61 1.14 0.37
CA ARG A 7 16.38 1.70 1.71
C ARG A 7 16.34 3.21 1.67
N VAL A 8 15.42 3.77 2.44
CA VAL A 8 15.25 5.21 2.64
C VAL A 8 15.03 5.51 4.12
N ALA A 9 15.29 6.75 4.50
CA ALA A 9 15.12 7.19 5.87
C ALA A 9 13.69 6.92 6.38
N THR A 10 13.59 6.46 7.61
CA THR A 10 12.33 6.40 8.34
C THR A 10 11.90 7.83 8.66
N PRO A 11 10.60 8.17 8.58
CA PRO A 11 10.12 9.49 8.97
C PRO A 11 10.50 9.85 10.40
N THR A 12 10.76 11.13 10.65
CA THR A 12 10.95 11.63 12.02
C THR A 12 9.62 11.53 12.77
N HIS A 13 9.66 10.94 13.95
CA HIS A 13 8.50 10.82 14.81
C HIS A 13 8.30 12.10 15.63
N ASP A 14 7.08 12.62 15.67
CA ASP A 14 6.73 13.85 16.38
C ASP A 14 6.66 13.67 17.90
N THR A 15 6.55 12.42 18.34
CA THR A 15 6.48 12.05 19.76
C THR A 15 7.61 11.10 20.13
N PRO A 16 8.05 11.08 21.41
CA PRO A 16 9.02 10.09 21.87
C PRO A 16 8.49 8.66 21.62
N ILE A 17 9.29 7.87 20.95
CA ILE A 17 8.95 6.47 20.67
C ILE A 17 9.33 5.58 21.84
N LEU A 18 8.55 4.53 22.06
CA LEU A 18 8.79 3.54 23.12
C LEU A 18 10.12 2.81 22.86
N SER A 19 10.78 2.38 23.94
CA SER A 19 12.13 1.80 23.86
C SER A 19 12.24 0.60 22.91
N TYR A 20 11.22 -0.25 22.88
CA TYR A 20 11.20 -1.43 21.99
C TYR A 20 10.97 -1.09 20.51
N LEU A 21 10.61 0.15 20.17
CA LEU A 21 10.44 0.63 18.81
C LEU A 21 11.64 1.45 18.31
N GLN A 22 12.66 1.63 19.14
CA GLN A 22 13.85 2.37 18.73
C GLN A 22 14.64 1.57 17.69
N GLU A 23 15.02 2.23 16.62
CA GLU A 23 15.83 1.66 15.55
C GLU A 23 16.84 2.69 15.03
N THR A 24 17.87 2.25 14.34
CA THR A 24 18.91 3.10 13.79
C THR A 24 19.07 2.87 12.29
N GLY A 25 19.39 3.94 11.56
CA GLY A 25 19.60 3.91 10.11
C GLY A 25 18.29 3.84 9.31
N ASP A 26 18.43 3.72 8.00
CA ASP A 26 17.32 3.72 7.04
C ASP A 26 16.55 2.40 7.08
N LYS A 27 15.29 2.41 7.45
CA LYS A 27 14.48 1.20 7.65
C LYS A 27 13.26 1.10 6.74
N ASN A 28 12.83 2.22 6.16
CA ASN A 28 11.80 2.20 5.12
C ASN A 28 12.38 1.83 3.77
N PHE A 29 11.52 1.58 2.81
CA PHE A 29 11.91 1.21 1.45
C PHE A 29 11.18 2.08 0.43
N ASP A 30 11.87 2.42 -0.66
CA ASP A 30 11.26 3.07 -1.82
C ASP A 30 10.69 1.99 -2.75
N ILE A 31 9.48 1.53 -2.45
CA ILE A 31 8.73 0.58 -3.26
C ILE A 31 7.51 1.31 -3.81
N GLN A 32 7.45 1.43 -5.13
CA GLN A 32 6.30 1.97 -5.83
C GLN A 32 5.14 0.99 -5.74
N LEU A 33 3.96 1.52 -5.43
CA LEU A 33 2.72 0.77 -5.33
C LEU A 33 1.71 1.35 -6.31
N GLU A 34 1.08 0.50 -7.10
CA GLU A 34 0.05 0.87 -8.05
C GLU A 34 -1.22 0.07 -7.77
N VAL A 35 -2.36 0.75 -7.80
CA VAL A 35 -3.67 0.11 -7.70
C VAL A 35 -4.52 0.53 -8.88
N ALA A 36 -5.10 -0.46 -9.57
CA ALA A 36 -6.05 -0.25 -10.65
C ALA A 36 -7.39 -0.93 -10.34
N ILE A 37 -8.46 -0.37 -10.91
CA ILE A 37 -9.78 -0.99 -10.97
C ILE A 37 -10.09 -1.30 -12.43
N GLN A 38 -10.55 -2.51 -12.68
CA GLN A 38 -11.03 -2.95 -13.99
C GLN A 38 -12.52 -3.29 -13.86
N PRO A 39 -13.42 -2.44 -14.38
CA PRO A 39 -14.84 -2.79 -14.53
C PRO A 39 -15.00 -4.01 -15.43
N GLN A 40 -16.04 -4.79 -15.20
CA GLN A 40 -16.29 -6.03 -15.97
C GLN A 40 -16.28 -5.78 -17.49
N GLY A 41 -15.41 -6.50 -18.20
CA GLY A 41 -15.30 -6.41 -19.66
C GLY A 41 -14.68 -5.11 -20.20
N GLN A 42 -14.13 -4.27 -19.34
CA GLN A 42 -13.53 -2.98 -19.70
C GLN A 42 -12.00 -2.98 -19.46
N ALA A 43 -11.34 -1.93 -19.94
CA ALA A 43 -9.92 -1.69 -19.62
C ALA A 43 -9.74 -1.28 -18.16
N GLU A 44 -8.58 -1.59 -17.59
CA GLU A 44 -8.21 -1.12 -16.25
C GLU A 44 -8.01 0.40 -16.21
N THR A 45 -8.28 0.98 -15.06
CA THR A 45 -7.98 2.38 -14.73
C THR A 45 -7.10 2.41 -13.49
N VAL A 46 -5.90 2.93 -13.62
CA VAL A 46 -5.03 3.16 -12.46
C VAL A 46 -5.61 4.30 -11.63
N ILE A 47 -5.87 4.04 -10.36
CA ILE A 47 -6.51 4.98 -9.43
C ILE A 47 -5.58 5.49 -8.34
N CYS A 48 -4.48 4.78 -8.08
CA CYS A 48 -3.53 5.15 -7.03
C CYS A 48 -2.10 4.79 -7.42
N HIS A 49 -1.18 5.73 -7.17
CA HIS A 49 0.26 5.51 -7.18
C HIS A 49 0.82 5.87 -5.80
N SER A 50 0.90 4.91 -4.90
CA SER A 50 1.44 5.11 -3.56
C SER A 50 2.90 4.61 -3.46
N ASN A 51 3.46 4.66 -2.26
CA ASN A 51 4.83 4.20 -2.03
C ASN A 51 5.03 3.80 -0.56
N THR A 52 5.73 2.71 -0.31
CA THR A 52 5.99 2.22 1.06
C THR A 52 6.82 3.18 1.91
N LYS A 53 7.56 4.11 1.30
CA LYS A 53 8.30 5.16 2.03
C LYS A 53 7.41 6.10 2.85
N TYR A 54 6.10 6.14 2.55
CA TYR A 54 5.14 6.95 3.31
C TYR A 54 4.73 6.31 4.63
N LEU A 55 5.11 5.06 4.90
CA LEU A 55 4.85 4.42 6.18
C LEU A 55 5.53 5.19 7.31
N TYR A 56 4.75 5.57 8.32
CA TYR A 56 5.25 6.24 9.53
C TYR A 56 6.07 5.28 10.40
N TRP A 57 5.62 4.02 10.52
CA TRP A 57 6.30 2.95 11.22
C TRP A 57 6.94 1.98 10.23
N SER A 58 8.21 1.66 10.43
CA SER A 58 8.89 0.64 9.62
C SER A 58 8.27 -0.76 9.82
N ALA A 59 8.50 -1.67 8.89
CA ALA A 59 8.06 -3.05 9.03
C ALA A 59 8.63 -3.74 10.28
N ALA A 60 9.86 -3.39 10.66
CA ALA A 60 10.49 -3.90 11.89
C ALA A 60 9.78 -3.39 13.15
N GLN A 61 9.42 -2.10 13.18
CA GLN A 61 8.66 -1.52 14.29
C GLN A 61 7.26 -2.13 14.39
N GLN A 62 6.57 -2.34 13.27
CA GLN A 62 5.26 -3.00 13.25
C GLN A 62 5.35 -4.41 13.83
N LEU A 63 6.36 -5.20 13.44
CA LEU A 63 6.59 -6.53 13.99
C LEU A 63 6.91 -6.49 15.49
N ALA A 64 7.79 -5.59 15.92
CA ALA A 64 8.14 -5.40 17.32
C ALA A 64 6.91 -5.06 18.16
N HIS A 65 6.06 -4.14 17.66
CA HIS A 65 4.82 -3.77 18.34
C HIS A 65 3.84 -4.94 18.45
N HIS A 66 3.72 -5.75 17.42
CA HIS A 66 2.84 -6.93 17.43
C HIS A 66 3.28 -7.99 18.43
N THR A 67 4.57 -8.12 18.66
CA THR A 67 5.13 -9.20 19.50
C THR A 67 5.46 -8.79 20.95
N VAL A 68 5.54 -7.50 21.27
CA VAL A 68 5.96 -7.00 22.60
C VAL A 68 5.05 -7.47 23.73
N ASN A 69 3.80 -7.79 23.46
CA ASN A 69 2.82 -8.29 24.42
C ASN A 69 2.88 -9.81 24.65
N GLY A 70 3.89 -10.50 24.06
CA GLY A 70 4.05 -11.95 24.16
C GLY A 70 3.33 -12.74 23.04
N CYS A 71 2.78 -12.08 22.03
CA CYS A 71 2.24 -12.73 20.84
C CYS A 71 3.39 -13.23 19.95
N ASN A 72 3.70 -14.52 20.03
CA ASN A 72 4.80 -15.14 19.27
C ASN A 72 4.45 -15.25 17.79
N SER A 73 5.34 -14.75 16.93
CA SER A 73 5.26 -14.99 15.47
C SER A 73 5.53 -16.45 15.15
N ARG A 74 4.79 -16.98 14.16
CA ARG A 74 4.92 -18.36 13.66
C ARG A 74 5.22 -18.36 12.18
N ILE A 75 5.79 -19.43 11.69
CA ILE A 75 5.97 -19.65 10.25
C ILE A 75 4.59 -19.68 9.59
N GLY A 76 4.41 -18.85 8.55
CA GLY A 76 3.14 -18.71 7.83
C GLY A 76 2.27 -17.54 8.30
N ASP A 77 2.65 -16.81 9.35
CA ASP A 77 1.96 -15.58 9.72
C ASP A 77 2.09 -14.53 8.62
N VAL A 78 0.98 -13.84 8.35
CA VAL A 78 0.90 -12.75 7.37
C VAL A 78 0.72 -11.43 8.11
N TYR A 79 1.56 -10.47 7.80
CA TYR A 79 1.49 -9.12 8.33
C TYR A 79 1.07 -8.13 7.25
N ALA A 80 0.26 -7.15 7.60
CA ALA A 80 -0.17 -6.09 6.71
C ALA A 80 -0.03 -4.73 7.40
N SER A 81 0.54 -3.76 6.68
CA SER A 81 0.69 -2.39 7.19
C SER A 81 -0.63 -1.60 7.23
N GLY A 82 -1.67 -2.11 6.57
CA GLY A 82 -2.86 -1.33 6.26
C GLY A 82 -2.63 -0.38 5.08
N THR A 83 -3.54 0.58 4.92
CA THR A 83 -3.51 1.58 3.85
C THR A 83 -2.24 2.42 3.90
N ILE A 84 -1.62 2.64 2.74
CA ILE A 84 -0.45 3.51 2.59
C ILE A 84 -0.83 4.69 1.71
N SER A 85 -0.98 5.86 2.32
CA SER A 85 -1.34 7.10 1.65
C SER A 85 -0.20 8.11 1.71
N GLY A 86 0.07 8.78 0.59
CA GLY A 86 0.98 9.91 0.52
C GLY A 86 0.24 11.24 0.66
N LYS A 87 0.90 12.35 0.33
CA LYS A 87 0.36 13.70 0.47
C LYS A 87 -0.54 14.13 -0.69
N GLU A 88 -0.26 13.62 -1.88
CA GLU A 88 -0.96 14.00 -3.11
C GLU A 88 -2.21 13.14 -3.31
N LYS A 89 -3.25 13.68 -3.92
CA LYS A 89 -4.53 12.98 -4.11
C LYS A 89 -4.38 11.63 -4.81
N ASN A 90 -3.55 11.54 -5.84
CA ASN A 90 -3.30 10.29 -6.56
C ASN A 90 -2.45 9.27 -5.79
N THR A 91 -2.00 9.60 -4.57
CA THR A 91 -1.24 8.71 -3.68
C THR A 91 -2.08 8.21 -2.51
N PHE A 92 -3.37 8.52 -2.44
CA PHE A 92 -4.25 8.04 -1.40
C PHE A 92 -4.55 6.56 -1.60
N GLY A 93 -4.32 5.74 -0.57
CA GLY A 93 -4.35 4.28 -0.66
C GLY A 93 -5.73 3.65 -0.48
N SER A 94 -6.80 4.44 -0.33
CA SER A 94 -8.15 3.92 -0.20
C SER A 94 -9.16 4.69 -1.06
N MET A 95 -10.21 4.01 -1.50
CA MET A 95 -11.30 4.66 -2.22
C MET A 95 -12.05 5.67 -1.35
N LEU A 96 -12.10 5.45 -0.04
CA LEU A 96 -12.70 6.39 0.90
C LEU A 96 -12.03 7.77 0.84
N GLU A 97 -10.69 7.78 0.76
CA GLU A 97 -9.89 9.00 0.64
C GLU A 97 -9.97 9.59 -0.78
N LEU A 98 -9.75 8.76 -1.81
CA LEU A 98 -9.76 9.17 -3.21
C LEU A 98 -11.08 9.83 -3.63
N THR A 99 -12.20 9.30 -3.13
CA THR A 99 -13.54 9.76 -3.50
C THR A 99 -14.17 10.71 -2.47
N TRP A 100 -13.42 11.10 -1.40
CA TRP A 100 -13.97 11.90 -0.30
C TRP A 100 -15.29 11.33 0.21
N ARG A 101 -15.25 10.09 0.68
CA ARG A 101 -16.44 9.35 1.16
C ARG A 101 -17.54 9.22 0.10
N GLY A 102 -17.14 9.07 -1.18
CA GLY A 102 -18.08 8.92 -2.29
C GLY A 102 -18.71 10.20 -2.81
N THR A 103 -18.29 11.37 -2.30
CA THR A 103 -18.81 12.67 -2.77
C THR A 103 -18.14 13.15 -4.06
N GLN A 104 -16.95 12.64 -4.38
CA GLN A 104 -16.17 12.96 -5.58
C GLN A 104 -15.84 11.65 -6.33
N PRO A 105 -16.71 11.17 -7.22
CA PRO A 105 -16.47 9.91 -7.93
C PRO A 105 -15.20 9.98 -8.79
N LEU A 106 -14.53 8.83 -8.93
CA LEU A 106 -13.44 8.63 -9.86
C LEU A 106 -14.00 8.28 -11.23
N LYS A 107 -13.48 8.90 -12.28
CA LYS A 107 -13.78 8.53 -13.67
C LYS A 107 -12.90 7.37 -14.10
N MET A 108 -13.53 6.32 -14.62
CA MET A 108 -12.85 5.17 -15.21
C MET A 108 -12.51 5.46 -16.69
N THR A 109 -11.61 4.68 -17.26
CA THR A 109 -11.18 4.78 -18.66
C THR A 109 -12.35 4.59 -19.65
N ASP A 110 -13.34 3.79 -19.27
CA ASP A 110 -14.57 3.54 -20.05
C ASP A 110 -15.62 4.66 -19.92
N GLY A 111 -15.33 5.72 -19.16
CA GLY A 111 -16.23 6.85 -18.90
C GLY A 111 -17.23 6.61 -17.76
N THR A 112 -17.28 5.42 -17.17
CA THR A 112 -18.10 5.18 -15.98
C THR A 112 -17.48 5.80 -14.73
N GLU A 113 -18.22 5.87 -13.64
CA GLU A 113 -17.76 6.45 -12.39
C GLU A 113 -17.76 5.41 -11.26
N ARG A 114 -16.78 5.54 -10.35
CA ARG A 114 -16.70 4.74 -9.13
C ARG A 114 -16.58 5.64 -7.90
N LYS A 115 -17.51 5.45 -6.96
CA LYS A 115 -17.41 5.98 -5.59
C LYS A 115 -16.72 4.98 -4.68
N PHE A 116 -17.09 3.72 -4.82
CA PHE A 116 -16.55 2.53 -4.16
C PHE A 116 -16.53 1.40 -5.19
N LEU A 117 -15.93 0.28 -4.83
CA LEU A 117 -15.96 -0.93 -5.66
C LEU A 117 -17.40 -1.40 -5.87
N GLN A 118 -17.66 -1.95 -7.02
CA GLN A 118 -18.94 -2.57 -7.39
C GLN A 118 -18.76 -4.06 -7.65
N ASP A 119 -19.84 -4.79 -7.63
CA ASP A 119 -19.85 -6.19 -8.02
C ASP A 119 -19.27 -6.36 -9.42
N ASN A 120 -18.44 -7.37 -9.60
CA ASN A 120 -17.67 -7.69 -10.79
C ASN A 120 -16.52 -6.74 -11.15
N ASP A 121 -16.23 -5.71 -10.36
CA ASP A 121 -14.98 -4.98 -10.50
C ASP A 121 -13.82 -5.89 -10.12
N THR A 122 -12.72 -5.82 -10.88
CA THR A 122 -11.46 -6.47 -10.53
C THR A 122 -10.49 -5.43 -10.00
N VAL A 123 -9.92 -5.69 -8.82
CA VAL A 123 -8.85 -4.88 -8.22
C VAL A 123 -7.51 -5.50 -8.58
N ILE A 124 -6.60 -4.70 -9.07
CA ILE A 124 -5.25 -5.12 -9.46
C ILE A 124 -4.25 -4.26 -8.68
N MET A 125 -3.35 -4.91 -7.93
CA MET A 125 -2.31 -4.24 -7.17
C MET A 125 -0.95 -4.70 -7.66
N ARG A 126 -0.05 -3.74 -7.91
CA ARG A 126 1.32 -3.99 -8.37
C ARG A 126 2.32 -3.28 -7.48
N GLY A 127 3.52 -3.85 -7.38
CA GLY A 127 4.61 -3.22 -6.67
C GLY A 127 5.95 -3.45 -7.36
N TYR A 128 6.83 -2.45 -7.27
CA TYR A 128 8.21 -2.57 -7.71
C TYR A 128 9.12 -1.58 -7.01
N ALA A 129 10.39 -1.92 -6.88
CA ALA A 129 11.46 -1.01 -6.48
C ALA A 129 12.41 -0.81 -7.65
N GLU A 130 12.83 0.43 -7.91
CA GLU A 130 13.74 0.75 -9.02
C GLU A 130 14.69 1.86 -8.63
N LYS A 131 15.99 1.63 -8.84
CA LYS A 131 17.05 2.60 -8.58
C LYS A 131 18.31 2.24 -9.37
N ASP A 132 18.96 3.23 -9.96
CA ASP A 132 20.25 3.08 -10.64
C ASP A 132 20.27 1.94 -11.69
N GLY A 133 19.18 1.78 -12.44
CA GLY A 133 19.03 0.74 -13.47
C GLY A 133 18.72 -0.66 -12.93
N VAL A 134 18.60 -0.83 -11.60
CA VAL A 134 18.18 -2.09 -10.99
C VAL A 134 16.68 -2.01 -10.66
N ARG A 135 15.91 -3.02 -11.10
CA ARG A 135 14.49 -3.14 -10.84
C ARG A 135 14.16 -4.48 -10.20
N ILE A 136 13.36 -4.44 -9.15
CA ILE A 136 12.77 -5.61 -8.48
C ILE A 136 11.26 -5.48 -8.55
N GLY A 137 10.60 -6.45 -9.18
CA GLY A 137 9.14 -6.55 -9.22
C GLY A 137 8.62 -7.46 -8.11
N PHE A 138 7.44 -7.14 -7.59
CA PHE A 138 6.72 -7.96 -6.61
C PHE A 138 5.58 -8.76 -7.26
N GLY A 139 5.46 -8.70 -8.60
CA GLY A 139 4.33 -9.28 -9.31
C GLY A 139 3.05 -8.45 -9.13
N GLU A 140 1.91 -9.12 -9.26
CA GLU A 140 0.61 -8.49 -9.07
C GLU A 140 -0.32 -9.38 -8.24
N VAL A 141 -1.23 -8.73 -7.54
CA VAL A 141 -2.37 -9.35 -6.86
C VAL A 141 -3.63 -8.94 -7.60
N VAL A 142 -4.42 -9.91 -8.03
CA VAL A 142 -5.66 -9.69 -8.78
C VAL A 142 -6.81 -10.35 -8.04
N GLY A 143 -7.87 -9.59 -7.78
CA GLY A 143 -9.06 -10.10 -7.10
C GLY A 143 -10.33 -9.46 -7.65
N GLN A 144 -11.35 -10.27 -7.96
CA GLN A 144 -12.65 -9.80 -8.41
C GLN A 144 -13.63 -9.73 -7.24
N VAL A 145 -14.38 -8.63 -7.16
CA VAL A 145 -15.51 -8.49 -6.23
C VAL A 145 -16.68 -9.28 -6.78
N LEU A 146 -17.16 -10.25 -6.02
CA LEU A 146 -18.31 -11.06 -6.38
C LEU A 146 -19.58 -10.50 -5.73
N PRO A 147 -20.77 -10.68 -6.35
CA PRO A 147 -22.03 -10.36 -5.73
C PRO A 147 -22.20 -11.09 -4.38
N ALA A 148 -22.91 -10.46 -3.46
CA ALA A 148 -23.26 -11.10 -2.20
C ALA A 148 -24.11 -12.36 -2.45
N LEU A 149 -23.92 -13.38 -1.58
CA LEU A 149 -24.70 -14.63 -1.59
C LEU A 149 -26.10 -14.40 -1.04
#